data_f0ecf11dc6457ceec173d5b7e3c6b274
#
_entry.id   f0ecf11dc6457ceec173d5b7e3c6b274
#
_cell.length_a   1.000
_cell.length_b   1.000
_cell.length_c   1.000
_cell.angle_alpha   90.00
_cell.angle_beta   90.00
_cell.angle_gamma   90.00
#
_symmetry.space_group_name_H-M   'P 1'
#
loop_
_entity.id
_entity.type
_entity.pdbx_description
1 polymer ?
#
loop_
_entity_poly.entity_id
_entity_poly.type
_entity_poly.pdbx_seq_one_letter_code
_entity_poly.pdbx_strand_id
1 'polypeptide(L)'
;GTRVRPHSHVTPKPLLPVCGKSMVERIVDMFSSVLPRPISDGVFVLGPDFGPEVREALTNICAKHGAQAHFSVQDVALGTAHAVACAGDQLEGEGIVVFADTLFYMDPGVDLSEADVVAWVKHVDDPSAYGVAVREGDRIVRLVEKPQVLISTEALIGIYYVKDLRVLKNAIQHLFDNKITGVGNEYQLTDAFDLLLRDEKVFKTATVTHWLDCGTIKALAETTTFILDHEKHTASGVGTVVHPPVFLGPGAILEGGEVGPNVSVEAGATVKNSKISNSIVFENAKIQNSTLSNSLVGKNATVQSFT
;
A
#
# COMPACT_ATOMS: atom_id res chain seq x y z
N GLY A 1 0.36 10.59 5.13
CA GLY A 1 1.04 10.92 3.95
C GLY A 1 0.86 12.33 3.41
N THR A 2 1.81 13.23 3.69
CA THR A 2 1.76 14.62 3.18
C THR A 2 2.01 14.72 1.67
N ARG A 3 2.72 13.78 1.07
CA ARG A 3 3.12 13.77 -0.35
C ARG A 3 1.98 13.52 -1.36
N VAL A 4 0.80 13.12 -0.88
CA VAL A 4 -0.42 12.89 -1.70
C VAL A 4 -1.50 13.93 -1.40
N ARG A 5 -1.16 15.01 -0.68
CA ARG A 5 -2.07 16.15 -0.47
C ARG A 5 -2.34 16.89 -1.80
N PRO A 6 -3.55 17.44 -2.01
CA PRO A 6 -4.64 17.60 -1.03
C PRO A 6 -5.54 16.36 -0.85
N HIS A 7 -5.42 15.32 -1.69
CA HIS A 7 -6.34 14.16 -1.70
C HIS A 7 -6.36 13.43 -0.36
N SER A 8 -5.20 13.30 0.33
CA SER A 8 -5.10 12.67 1.64
C SER A 8 -5.56 13.54 2.83
N HIS A 9 -6.09 14.72 2.60
CA HIS A 9 -6.78 15.50 3.65
C HIS A 9 -8.19 15.01 3.91
N VAL A 10 -8.88 14.57 2.86
CA VAL A 10 -10.28 14.14 2.93
C VAL A 10 -10.36 12.63 3.15
N THR A 11 -9.47 11.89 2.50
CA THR A 11 -9.42 10.43 2.59
C THR A 11 -8.03 10.01 3.01
N PRO A 12 -7.84 9.24 4.09
CA PRO A 12 -6.53 8.71 4.48
C PRO A 12 -5.87 7.98 3.32
N LYS A 13 -4.57 8.19 3.12
CA LYS A 13 -3.84 7.63 1.98
C LYS A 13 -4.12 6.14 1.72
N PRO A 14 -4.09 5.25 2.74
CA PRO A 14 -4.35 3.82 2.53
C PRO A 14 -5.78 3.50 2.07
N LEU A 15 -6.72 4.43 2.25
CA LEU A 15 -8.11 4.31 1.81
C LEU A 15 -8.39 5.03 0.48
N LEU A 16 -7.39 5.67 -0.14
CA LEU A 16 -7.55 6.22 -1.49
C LEU A 16 -7.87 5.09 -2.48
N PRO A 17 -8.92 5.24 -3.29
CA PRO A 17 -9.27 4.23 -4.26
C PRO A 17 -8.29 4.23 -5.44
N VAL A 18 -8.04 3.04 -5.94
CA VAL A 18 -7.30 2.76 -7.16
C VAL A 18 -8.14 1.76 -7.97
N CYS A 19 -8.81 2.24 -8.99
CA CYS A 19 -9.75 1.46 -9.80
C CYS A 19 -10.78 0.71 -8.91
N GLY A 20 -11.53 1.46 -8.09
CA GLY A 20 -12.67 1.00 -7.33
C GLY A 20 -12.37 0.31 -5.99
N LYS A 21 -11.12 0.01 -5.70
CA LYS A 21 -10.71 -0.59 -4.42
C LYS A 21 -9.69 0.30 -3.71
N SER A 22 -9.82 0.43 -2.39
CA SER A 22 -8.78 1.13 -1.63
C SER A 22 -7.45 0.38 -1.65
N MET A 23 -6.35 1.09 -1.38
CA MET A 23 -5.02 0.46 -1.32
C MET A 23 -4.99 -0.68 -0.30
N VAL A 24 -5.57 -0.50 0.89
CA VAL A 24 -5.66 -1.55 1.92
C VAL A 24 -6.49 -2.72 1.43
N GLU A 25 -7.62 -2.49 0.78
CA GLU A 25 -8.44 -3.56 0.22
C GLU A 25 -7.67 -4.40 -0.80
N ARG A 26 -6.91 -3.77 -1.70
CA ARG A 26 -6.05 -4.47 -2.65
C ARG A 26 -4.96 -5.30 -1.98
N ILE A 27 -4.37 -4.79 -0.89
CA ILE A 27 -3.37 -5.51 -0.10
C ILE A 27 -4.00 -6.76 0.54
N VAL A 28 -5.14 -6.61 1.20
CA VAL A 28 -5.84 -7.73 1.85
C VAL A 28 -6.31 -8.76 0.83
N ASP A 29 -6.91 -8.33 -0.29
CA ASP A 29 -7.31 -9.20 -1.40
C ASP A 29 -6.12 -10.02 -1.93
N MET A 30 -4.96 -9.37 -2.13
CA MET A 30 -3.75 -10.03 -2.62
C MET A 30 -3.30 -11.12 -1.65
N PHE A 31 -3.13 -10.80 -0.36
CA PHE A 31 -2.73 -11.81 0.63
C PHE A 31 -3.76 -12.93 0.76
N SER A 32 -5.06 -12.62 0.74
CA SER A 32 -6.11 -13.65 0.79
C SER A 32 -6.07 -14.60 -0.39
N SER A 33 -5.56 -14.15 -1.55
CA SER A 33 -5.47 -14.97 -2.77
C SER A 33 -4.21 -15.85 -2.84
N VAL A 34 -3.12 -15.46 -2.16
CA VAL A 34 -1.80 -16.13 -2.31
C VAL A 34 -1.37 -16.91 -1.08
N LEU A 35 -1.88 -16.56 0.11
CA LEU A 35 -1.52 -17.26 1.34
C LEU A 35 -2.16 -18.65 1.41
N PRO A 36 -1.45 -19.63 1.99
CA PRO A 36 -1.95 -21.00 2.12
C PRO A 36 -3.09 -21.14 3.15
N ARG A 37 -3.29 -20.13 3.99
CA ARG A 37 -4.32 -20.10 5.05
C ARG A 37 -5.10 -18.78 5.01
N PRO A 38 -6.39 -18.81 5.37
CA PRO A 38 -7.19 -17.59 5.50
C PRO A 38 -6.59 -16.61 6.51
N ILE A 39 -6.78 -15.32 6.26
CA ILE A 39 -6.48 -14.27 7.23
C ILE A 39 -7.56 -14.31 8.31
N SER A 40 -7.19 -14.44 9.58
CA SER A 40 -8.10 -14.40 10.71
C SER A 40 -8.28 -13.00 11.30
N ASP A 41 -7.19 -12.21 11.27
CA ASP A 41 -7.13 -10.92 11.94
C ASP A 41 -6.41 -9.88 11.08
N GLY A 42 -6.99 -8.68 11.01
CA GLY A 42 -6.37 -7.49 10.44
C GLY A 42 -6.06 -6.49 11.55
N VAL A 43 -4.79 -6.24 11.85
CA VAL A 43 -4.37 -5.28 12.87
C VAL A 43 -3.92 -3.98 12.21
N PHE A 44 -4.62 -2.89 12.49
CA PHE A 44 -4.37 -1.59 11.87
C PHE A 44 -3.80 -0.60 12.87
N VAL A 45 -2.60 -0.12 12.63
CA VAL A 45 -1.99 0.96 13.40
C VAL A 45 -2.27 2.28 12.69
N LEU A 46 -3.08 3.10 13.32
CA LEU A 46 -3.60 4.35 12.76
C LEU A 46 -2.92 5.57 13.40
N GLY A 47 -2.94 6.70 12.71
CA GLY A 47 -2.63 7.99 13.33
C GLY A 47 -3.79 8.47 14.21
N PRO A 48 -3.53 9.45 15.11
CA PRO A 48 -4.56 9.95 16.05
C PRO A 48 -5.74 10.64 15.37
N ASP A 49 -5.56 11.15 14.16
CA ASP A 49 -6.56 11.92 13.42
C ASP A 49 -7.57 11.07 12.64
N PHE A 50 -7.49 9.74 12.72
CA PHE A 50 -8.39 8.85 11.98
C PHE A 50 -9.71 8.64 12.72
N GLY A 51 -10.81 9.07 12.10
CA GLY A 51 -12.16 9.00 12.62
C GLY A 51 -12.80 7.60 12.57
N PRO A 52 -14.02 7.47 13.09
CA PRO A 52 -14.76 6.21 13.11
C PRO A 52 -15.04 5.64 11.72
N GLU A 53 -15.22 6.49 10.71
CA GLU A 53 -15.46 6.11 9.31
C GLU A 53 -14.28 5.30 8.72
N VAL A 54 -13.05 5.60 9.14
CA VAL A 54 -11.86 4.84 8.73
C VAL A 54 -11.89 3.44 9.34
N ARG A 55 -12.22 3.34 10.62
CA ARG A 55 -12.35 2.05 11.33
C ARG A 55 -13.46 1.20 10.72
N GLU A 56 -14.61 1.79 10.40
CA GLU A 56 -15.70 1.11 9.74
C GLU A 56 -15.30 0.58 8.35
N ALA A 57 -14.63 1.39 7.53
CA ALA A 57 -14.13 0.97 6.22
C ALA A 57 -13.17 -0.23 6.33
N LEU A 58 -12.21 -0.18 7.26
CA LEU A 58 -11.25 -1.26 7.49
C LEU A 58 -11.91 -2.51 8.06
N THR A 59 -12.90 -2.37 8.94
CA THR A 59 -13.72 -3.49 9.44
C THR A 59 -14.45 -4.19 8.31
N ASN A 60 -15.06 -3.40 7.41
CA ASN A 60 -15.78 -3.95 6.25
C ASN A 60 -14.83 -4.68 5.28
N ILE A 61 -13.60 -4.19 5.10
CA ILE A 61 -12.58 -4.89 4.30
C ILE A 61 -12.23 -6.24 4.93
N CYS A 62 -11.95 -6.30 6.23
CA CYS A 62 -11.68 -7.54 6.93
C CYS A 62 -12.86 -8.53 6.85
N ALA A 63 -14.08 -8.05 7.06
CA ALA A 63 -15.29 -8.85 7.04
C ALA A 63 -15.53 -9.57 5.69
N LYS A 64 -15.15 -8.95 4.57
CA LYS A 64 -15.21 -9.59 3.23
C LYS A 64 -14.39 -10.87 3.15
N HIS A 65 -13.35 -11.00 3.97
CA HIS A 65 -12.44 -12.15 4.03
C HIS A 65 -12.66 -13.03 5.28
N GLY A 66 -13.71 -12.75 6.06
CA GLY A 66 -14.00 -13.50 7.30
C GLY A 66 -13.04 -13.18 8.44
N ALA A 67 -12.26 -12.09 8.35
CA ALA A 67 -11.29 -11.66 9.33
C ALA A 67 -11.88 -10.65 10.33
N GLN A 68 -11.30 -10.59 11.54
CA GLN A 68 -11.58 -9.54 12.52
C GLN A 68 -10.65 -8.35 12.34
N ALA A 69 -11.17 -7.13 12.56
CA ALA A 69 -10.37 -5.92 12.53
C ALA A 69 -10.03 -5.46 13.95
N HIS A 70 -8.75 -5.20 14.20
CA HIS A 70 -8.22 -4.65 15.44
C HIS A 70 -7.55 -3.31 15.16
N PHE A 71 -7.62 -2.39 16.11
CA PHE A 71 -7.14 -1.02 15.92
C PHE A 71 -6.25 -0.59 17.06
N SER A 72 -5.12 0.00 16.70
CA SER A 72 -4.21 0.68 17.62
C SER A 72 -3.89 2.07 17.08
N VAL A 73 -3.40 2.94 17.93
CA VAL A 73 -3.05 4.31 17.56
C VAL A 73 -1.56 4.54 17.81
N GLN A 74 -0.88 5.09 16.82
CA GLN A 74 0.46 5.66 16.98
C GLN A 74 0.32 7.17 17.17
N ASP A 75 0.33 7.63 18.41
CA ASP A 75 0.16 9.05 18.75
C ASP A 75 1.35 9.89 18.30
N VAL A 76 2.56 9.35 18.40
CA VAL A 76 3.80 10.01 18.01
C VAL A 76 4.56 9.13 17.02
N ALA A 77 4.93 9.69 15.87
CA ALA A 77 5.67 8.99 14.84
C ALA A 77 7.17 8.87 15.23
N LEU A 78 7.54 7.79 15.92
CA LEU A 78 8.91 7.51 16.35
C LEU A 78 9.62 6.46 15.47
N GLY A 79 9.07 6.13 14.33
CA GLY A 79 9.65 5.19 13.37
C GLY A 79 8.78 3.95 13.11
N THR A 80 9.26 3.11 12.20
CA THR A 80 8.52 1.93 11.71
C THR A 80 8.43 0.81 12.75
N ALA A 81 9.48 0.59 13.55
CA ALA A 81 9.42 -0.36 14.67
C ALA A 81 8.43 0.11 15.75
N HIS A 82 8.39 1.42 16.03
CA HIS A 82 7.43 1.97 16.98
C HIS A 82 5.99 1.79 16.48
N ALA A 83 5.74 1.98 15.18
CA ALA A 83 4.43 1.71 14.61
C ALA A 83 3.99 0.25 14.83
N VAL A 84 4.87 -0.71 14.57
CA VAL A 84 4.58 -2.14 14.81
C VAL A 84 4.32 -2.39 16.29
N ALA A 85 5.13 -1.84 17.20
CA ALA A 85 4.95 -2.01 18.64
C ALA A 85 3.59 -1.51 19.15
N CYS A 86 3.00 -0.48 18.51
CA CYS A 86 1.67 0.00 18.86
C CYS A 86 0.56 -1.05 18.69
N ALA A 87 0.79 -2.12 17.94
CA ALA A 87 -0.14 -3.25 17.87
C ALA A 87 -0.25 -4.01 19.19
N GLY A 88 0.68 -3.83 20.13
CA GLY A 88 0.58 -4.29 21.51
C GLY A 88 0.45 -5.81 21.65
N ASP A 89 -0.63 -6.27 22.27
CA ASP A 89 -0.89 -7.69 22.52
C ASP A 89 -1.35 -8.45 21.27
N GLN A 90 -1.65 -7.75 20.18
CA GLN A 90 -1.93 -8.39 18.88
C GLN A 90 -0.64 -8.95 18.22
N LEU A 91 0.55 -8.62 18.74
CA LEU A 91 1.83 -9.17 18.27
C LEU A 91 2.08 -10.54 18.92
N GLU A 92 1.32 -11.53 18.49
CA GLU A 92 1.48 -12.93 18.90
C GLU A 92 1.23 -13.87 17.72
N GLY A 93 1.81 -15.08 17.81
CA GLY A 93 1.69 -16.07 16.75
C GLY A 93 2.32 -15.64 15.44
N GLU A 94 1.85 -16.22 14.35
CA GLU A 94 2.32 -16.01 13.01
C GLU A 94 1.60 -14.83 12.37
N GLY A 95 2.34 -13.98 11.63
CA GLY A 95 1.71 -12.85 10.97
C GLY A 95 2.54 -12.23 9.86
N ILE A 96 1.90 -11.31 9.14
CA ILE A 96 2.54 -10.48 8.12
C ILE A 96 2.46 -9.01 8.54
N VAL A 97 3.62 -8.36 8.58
CA VAL A 97 3.73 -6.91 8.70
C VAL A 97 3.80 -6.32 7.30
N VAL A 98 2.94 -5.36 6.99
CA VAL A 98 2.92 -4.69 5.69
C VAL A 98 2.71 -3.18 5.83
N PHE A 99 3.45 -2.40 5.05
CA PHE A 99 3.27 -0.95 4.95
C PHE A 99 2.24 -0.64 3.87
N ALA A 100 1.18 0.08 4.25
CA ALA A 100 0.01 0.32 3.41
C ALA A 100 0.18 1.51 2.43
N ASP A 101 1.38 1.74 1.92
CA ASP A 101 1.66 2.81 0.95
C ASP A 101 2.22 2.31 -0.39
N THR A 102 2.25 1.00 -0.55
CA THR A 102 2.72 0.30 -1.73
C THR A 102 1.76 -0.82 -2.10
N LEU A 103 1.45 -0.95 -3.38
CA LEU A 103 0.70 -2.08 -3.92
C LEU A 103 1.66 -3.06 -4.60
N PHE A 104 1.23 -4.29 -4.76
CA PHE A 104 2.05 -5.34 -5.37
C PHE A 104 1.17 -6.45 -5.94
N TYR A 105 1.73 -7.19 -6.89
CA TYR A 105 1.22 -8.48 -7.33
C TYR A 105 2.27 -9.54 -7.05
N MET A 106 1.85 -10.70 -6.60
CA MET A 106 2.72 -11.85 -6.36
C MET A 106 2.01 -13.15 -6.75
N ASP A 107 2.81 -14.16 -7.09
CA ASP A 107 2.30 -15.48 -7.37
C ASP A 107 1.99 -16.24 -6.07
N PRO A 108 1.01 -17.17 -6.07
CA PRO A 108 0.77 -18.05 -4.93
C PRO A 108 1.94 -19.03 -4.73
N GLY A 109 2.06 -19.57 -3.51
CA GLY A 109 3.02 -20.64 -3.22
C GLY A 109 4.36 -20.15 -2.67
N VAL A 110 4.41 -18.97 -2.05
CA VAL A 110 5.59 -18.57 -1.28
C VAL A 110 5.85 -19.59 -0.18
N ASP A 111 7.08 -20.13 -0.16
CA ASP A 111 7.50 -21.05 0.89
C ASP A 111 7.86 -20.30 2.18
N LEU A 112 7.02 -20.47 3.18
CA LEU A 112 7.20 -19.87 4.51
C LEU A 112 7.73 -20.87 5.55
N SER A 113 7.96 -22.15 5.17
CA SER A 113 8.10 -23.26 6.12
C SER A 113 9.43 -23.26 6.90
N GLU A 114 10.53 -22.94 6.26
CA GLU A 114 11.87 -23.06 6.88
C GLU A 114 12.50 -21.71 7.23
N ALA A 115 11.67 -20.71 7.52
CA ALA A 115 12.14 -19.39 7.92
C ALA A 115 11.45 -18.91 9.19
N ASP A 116 12.18 -18.18 10.03
CA ASP A 116 11.61 -17.41 11.13
C ASP A 116 11.01 -16.10 10.59
N VAL A 117 11.65 -15.53 9.56
CA VAL A 117 11.21 -14.32 8.86
C VAL A 117 11.41 -14.47 7.36
N VAL A 118 10.41 -14.07 6.57
CA VAL A 118 10.55 -13.90 5.11
C VAL A 118 10.34 -12.43 4.79
N ALA A 119 11.35 -11.80 4.19
CA ALA A 119 11.27 -10.42 3.73
C ALA A 119 11.06 -10.38 2.20
N TRP A 120 10.05 -9.66 1.74
CA TRP A 120 9.86 -9.45 0.31
C TRP A 120 10.81 -8.37 -0.19
N VAL A 121 11.49 -8.68 -1.28
CA VAL A 121 12.48 -7.82 -1.90
C VAL A 121 12.17 -7.59 -3.38
N LYS A 122 12.63 -6.46 -3.89
CA LYS A 122 12.65 -6.14 -5.32
C LYS A 122 14.03 -5.66 -5.71
N HIS A 123 14.52 -6.17 -6.83
CA HIS A 123 15.75 -5.68 -7.42
C HIS A 123 15.53 -4.27 -7.99
N VAL A 124 16.38 -3.33 -7.60
CA VAL A 124 16.34 -1.92 -8.03
C VAL A 124 17.73 -1.43 -8.40
N ASP A 125 17.82 -0.49 -9.34
CA ASP A 125 19.10 0.08 -9.77
C ASP A 125 19.70 1.01 -8.69
N ASP A 126 18.86 1.79 -8.02
CA ASP A 126 19.24 2.66 -6.92
C ASP A 126 18.47 2.32 -5.63
N PRO A 127 19.09 1.60 -4.69
CA PRO A 127 18.47 1.21 -3.42
C PRO A 127 18.61 2.26 -2.31
N SER A 128 19.23 3.40 -2.54
CA SER A 128 19.59 4.39 -1.51
C SER A 128 18.43 4.93 -0.66
N ALA A 129 17.21 4.88 -1.20
CA ALA A 129 15.99 5.32 -0.53
C ALA A 129 15.32 4.24 0.34
N TYR A 130 15.80 3.00 0.29
CA TYR A 130 15.16 1.82 0.88
C TYR A 130 16.07 1.12 1.89
N GLY A 131 15.48 0.30 2.74
CA GLY A 131 16.22 -0.77 3.39
C GLY A 131 16.64 -1.82 2.36
N VAL A 132 17.77 -2.48 2.56
CA VAL A 132 18.25 -3.52 1.67
C VAL A 132 18.55 -4.81 2.41
N ALA A 133 18.38 -5.94 1.72
CA ALA A 133 18.78 -7.26 2.17
C ALA A 133 20.14 -7.64 1.55
N VAL A 134 21.07 -8.09 2.39
CA VAL A 134 22.32 -8.71 1.96
C VAL A 134 22.20 -10.20 2.18
N ARG A 135 22.46 -11.01 1.14
CA ARG A 135 22.32 -12.47 1.19
C ARG A 135 23.63 -13.22 1.02
N GLU A 136 23.66 -14.39 1.65
CA GLU A 136 24.59 -15.47 1.34
C GLU A 136 23.78 -16.72 0.96
N GLY A 137 23.82 -17.07 -0.31
CA GLY A 137 22.93 -18.11 -0.86
C GLY A 137 21.46 -17.69 -0.81
N ASP A 138 20.63 -18.51 -0.17
CA ASP A 138 19.18 -18.29 0.01
C ASP A 138 18.83 -17.55 1.31
N ARG A 139 19.83 -17.26 2.18
CA ARG A 139 19.62 -16.63 3.47
C ARG A 139 20.01 -15.16 3.48
N ILE A 140 19.21 -14.35 4.14
CA ILE A 140 19.60 -12.99 4.50
C ILE A 140 20.59 -13.08 5.67
N VAL A 141 21.73 -12.40 5.54
CA VAL A 141 22.76 -12.31 6.59
C VAL A 141 22.83 -10.92 7.22
N ARG A 142 22.26 -9.92 6.56
CA ARG A 142 22.22 -8.54 7.05
C ARG A 142 21.08 -7.76 6.44
N LEU A 143 20.50 -6.84 7.22
CA LEU A 143 19.55 -5.84 6.79
C LEU A 143 20.11 -4.45 7.10
N VAL A 144 20.03 -3.53 6.15
CA VAL A 144 20.58 -2.17 6.33
C VAL A 144 19.58 -1.15 5.82
N GLU A 145 19.17 -0.23 6.69
CA GLU A 145 18.28 0.87 6.32
C GLU A 145 19.06 1.96 5.57
N LYS A 146 18.61 2.31 4.36
CA LYS A 146 19.15 3.40 3.53
C LYS A 146 20.67 3.46 3.50
N PRO A 147 21.33 2.44 2.93
CA PRO A 147 22.78 2.35 2.94
C PRO A 147 23.42 3.54 2.20
N GLN A 148 24.50 4.09 2.77
CA GLN A 148 25.25 5.21 2.16
C GLN A 148 26.17 4.76 1.01
N VAL A 149 26.40 3.47 0.91
CA VAL A 149 27.19 2.83 -0.17
C VAL A 149 26.40 1.65 -0.71
N LEU A 150 26.56 1.37 -1.99
CA LEU A 150 25.88 0.22 -2.62
C LEU A 150 26.46 -1.10 -2.06
N ILE A 151 25.67 -1.77 -1.25
CA ILE A 151 26.00 -3.07 -0.64
C ILE A 151 25.09 -4.20 -1.15
N SER A 152 23.90 -3.87 -1.62
CA SER A 152 22.94 -4.78 -2.22
C SER A 152 21.95 -3.98 -3.07
N THR A 153 21.42 -4.58 -4.12
CA THR A 153 20.34 -4.02 -4.95
C THR A 153 18.98 -4.62 -4.62
N GLU A 154 18.90 -5.49 -3.61
CA GLU A 154 17.64 -6.09 -3.15
C GLU A 154 16.98 -5.17 -2.13
N ALA A 155 16.13 -4.26 -2.63
CA ALA A 155 15.35 -3.34 -1.80
C ALA A 155 14.22 -4.08 -1.06
N LEU A 156 14.09 -3.81 0.25
CA LEU A 156 12.97 -4.25 1.06
C LEU A 156 11.72 -3.46 0.66
N ILE A 157 10.64 -4.15 0.37
CA ILE A 157 9.40 -3.52 -0.11
C ILE A 157 8.35 -3.31 0.98
N GLY A 158 8.74 -3.48 2.25
CA GLY A 158 7.84 -3.24 3.38
C GLY A 158 6.83 -4.36 3.63
N ILE A 159 7.15 -5.60 3.25
CA ILE A 159 6.35 -6.81 3.52
C ILE A 159 7.25 -7.82 4.22
N TYR A 160 6.78 -8.31 5.38
CA TYR A 160 7.55 -9.25 6.20
C TYR A 160 6.62 -10.29 6.81
N TYR A 161 6.82 -11.56 6.49
CA TYR A 161 6.24 -12.65 7.26
C TYR A 161 7.12 -12.91 8.49
N VAL A 162 6.49 -13.12 9.62
CA VAL A 162 7.15 -13.46 10.89
C VAL A 162 6.45 -14.67 11.49
N LYS A 163 7.18 -15.74 11.74
CA LYS A 163 6.66 -17.00 12.25
C LYS A 163 6.13 -16.88 13.69
N ASP A 164 6.73 -16.03 14.49
CA ASP A 164 6.26 -15.68 15.84
C ASP A 164 6.48 -14.19 16.11
N LEU A 165 5.39 -13.43 16.05
CA LEU A 165 5.41 -11.97 16.26
C LEU A 165 5.87 -11.57 17.67
N ARG A 166 5.81 -12.46 18.68
CA ARG A 166 6.35 -12.18 20.00
C ARG A 166 7.86 -12.00 19.98
N VAL A 167 8.55 -12.73 19.12
CA VAL A 167 10.01 -12.59 18.93
C VAL A 167 10.34 -11.20 18.37
N LEU A 168 9.57 -10.72 17.39
CA LEU A 168 9.71 -9.37 16.85
C LEU A 168 9.35 -8.31 17.92
N LYS A 169 8.26 -8.50 18.68
CA LYS A 169 7.87 -7.61 19.79
C LYS A 169 9.03 -7.43 20.78
N ASN A 170 9.69 -8.52 21.16
CA ASN A 170 10.83 -8.49 22.09
C ASN A 170 12.04 -7.75 21.49
N ALA A 171 12.35 -7.98 20.21
CA ALA A 171 13.43 -7.26 19.55
C ALA A 171 13.16 -5.74 19.47
N ILE A 172 11.93 -5.34 19.19
CA ILE A 172 11.53 -3.93 19.20
C ILE A 172 11.64 -3.34 20.61
N GLN A 173 11.20 -4.08 21.65
CA GLN A 173 11.34 -3.64 23.05
C GLN A 173 12.80 -3.45 23.43
N HIS A 174 13.71 -4.32 22.97
CA HIS A 174 15.15 -4.15 23.17
C HIS A 174 15.68 -2.85 22.56
N LEU A 175 15.20 -2.44 21.36
CA LEU A 175 15.56 -1.14 20.78
C LEU A 175 15.14 0.02 21.70
N PHE A 176 13.94 -0.05 22.28
CA PHE A 176 13.43 0.99 23.17
C PHE A 176 14.22 1.09 24.47
N ASP A 177 14.43 -0.04 25.14
CA ASP A 177 15.12 -0.13 26.44
C ASP A 177 16.57 0.40 26.34
N ASN A 178 17.22 0.16 25.20
CA ASN A 178 18.60 0.59 24.96
C ASN A 178 18.69 1.88 24.13
N LYS A 179 17.56 2.51 23.78
CA LYS A 179 17.48 3.74 22.98
C LYS A 179 18.26 3.63 21.66
N ILE A 180 18.20 2.47 21.02
CA ILE A 180 18.86 2.20 19.74
C ILE A 180 17.97 2.78 18.64
N THR A 181 18.40 3.89 18.04
CA THR A 181 17.74 4.53 16.91
C THR A 181 18.63 4.47 15.68
N GLY A 182 18.00 4.38 14.51
CA GLY A 182 18.68 4.36 13.22
C GLY A 182 18.58 5.69 12.48
N VAL A 183 18.46 5.62 11.16
CA VAL A 183 18.36 6.77 10.27
C VAL A 183 17.21 7.69 10.70
N GLY A 184 17.47 9.00 10.75
CA GLY A 184 16.47 9.99 11.16
C GLY A 184 16.20 10.05 12.68
N ASN A 185 17.00 9.39 13.50
CA ASN A 185 16.78 9.21 14.94
C ASN A 185 15.44 8.53 15.26
N GLU A 186 15.05 7.59 14.41
CA GLU A 186 13.82 6.81 14.51
C GLU A 186 14.12 5.35 14.87
N TYR A 187 13.17 4.68 15.52
CA TYR A 187 13.22 3.24 15.73
C TYR A 187 12.82 2.52 14.44
N GLN A 188 13.81 2.01 13.70
CA GLN A 188 13.60 1.36 12.42
C GLN A 188 13.27 -0.14 12.59
N LEU A 189 12.33 -0.65 11.79
CA LEU A 189 11.97 -2.07 11.81
C LEU A 189 13.12 -2.95 11.30
N THR A 190 13.91 -2.44 10.37
CA THR A 190 15.14 -3.09 9.89
C THR A 190 16.16 -3.33 11.00
N ASP A 191 16.28 -2.41 11.97
CA ASP A 191 17.18 -2.58 13.12
C ASP A 191 16.68 -3.68 14.06
N ALA A 192 15.36 -3.80 14.27
CA ALA A 192 14.79 -4.90 15.04
C ALA A 192 15.02 -6.27 14.38
N PHE A 193 14.88 -6.34 13.07
CA PHE A 193 15.18 -7.55 12.31
C PHE A 193 16.68 -7.88 12.31
N ASP A 194 17.57 -6.88 12.27
CA ASP A 194 19.01 -7.10 12.38
C ASP A 194 19.41 -7.71 13.75
N LEU A 195 18.72 -7.33 14.83
CA LEU A 195 18.88 -8.01 16.13
C LEU A 195 18.51 -9.49 16.04
N LEU A 196 17.39 -9.83 15.40
CA LEU A 196 16.95 -11.22 15.23
C LEU A 196 17.94 -12.03 14.36
N LEU A 197 18.57 -11.41 13.37
CA LEU A 197 19.62 -12.06 12.60
C LEU A 197 20.84 -12.39 13.47
N ARG A 198 21.24 -11.50 14.39
CA ARG A 198 22.33 -11.74 15.36
C ARG A 198 21.99 -12.85 16.36
N ASP A 199 20.68 -13.03 16.64
CA ASP A 199 20.17 -14.13 17.46
C ASP A 199 19.94 -15.42 16.65
N GLU A 200 20.64 -15.54 15.51
CA GLU A 200 20.67 -16.72 14.63
C GLU A 200 19.30 -17.13 14.06
N LYS A 201 18.32 -16.23 14.02
CA LYS A 201 17.04 -16.47 13.35
C LYS A 201 17.22 -16.62 11.84
N VAL A 202 16.48 -17.55 11.25
CA VAL A 202 16.57 -17.85 9.83
C VAL A 202 15.71 -16.87 9.03
N PHE A 203 16.38 -16.06 8.21
CA PHE A 203 15.75 -15.11 7.30
C PHE A 203 15.91 -15.55 5.86
N LYS A 204 14.80 -15.54 5.11
CA LYS A 204 14.77 -15.78 3.66
C LYS A 204 14.15 -14.58 2.93
N THR A 205 14.34 -14.54 1.63
CA THR A 205 13.67 -13.56 0.76
C THR A 205 12.53 -14.20 -0.02
N ALA A 206 11.51 -13.39 -0.31
CA ALA A 206 10.51 -13.67 -1.34
C ALA A 206 10.47 -12.50 -2.32
N THR A 207 9.86 -12.69 -3.48
CA THR A 207 9.76 -11.66 -4.53
C THR A 207 8.31 -11.37 -4.89
N VAL A 208 8.07 -10.23 -5.50
CA VAL A 208 6.80 -9.86 -6.10
C VAL A 208 6.94 -9.78 -7.62
N THR A 209 5.88 -10.11 -8.35
CA THR A 209 5.87 -9.95 -9.81
C THR A 209 5.86 -8.47 -10.19
N HIS A 210 5.08 -7.66 -9.46
CA HIS A 210 5.02 -6.22 -9.64
C HIS A 210 5.04 -5.51 -8.30
N TRP A 211 5.78 -4.41 -8.24
CA TRP A 211 5.86 -3.51 -7.10
C TRP A 211 5.46 -2.11 -7.57
N LEU A 212 4.41 -1.55 -6.97
CA LEU A 212 3.70 -0.36 -7.42
C LEU A 212 3.68 0.68 -6.29
N ASP A 213 4.47 1.72 -6.43
CA ASP A 213 4.50 2.82 -5.45
C ASP A 213 3.24 3.68 -5.54
N CYS A 214 2.72 4.07 -4.39
CA CYS A 214 1.64 5.03 -4.24
C CYS A 214 2.05 6.23 -3.35
N GLY A 215 3.34 6.42 -3.15
CA GLY A 215 3.92 7.40 -2.22
C GLY A 215 3.69 8.86 -2.62
N THR A 216 3.54 9.14 -3.90
CA THR A 216 3.34 10.49 -4.46
C THR A 216 2.15 10.52 -5.41
N ILE A 217 1.68 11.71 -5.77
CA ILE A 217 0.60 11.89 -6.77
C ILE A 217 0.99 11.26 -8.11
N LYS A 218 2.23 11.48 -8.55
CA LYS A 218 2.74 10.91 -9.80
C LYS A 218 2.75 9.38 -9.75
N ALA A 219 3.31 8.80 -8.68
CA ALA A 219 3.36 7.36 -8.50
C ALA A 219 1.96 6.73 -8.41
N LEU A 220 1.00 7.39 -7.74
CA LEU A 220 -0.39 6.96 -7.70
C LEU A 220 -1.04 6.93 -9.09
N ALA A 221 -0.78 7.93 -9.94
CA ALA A 221 -1.27 7.97 -11.31
C ALA A 221 -0.64 6.85 -12.17
N GLU A 222 0.66 6.63 -12.06
CA GLU A 222 1.38 5.53 -12.75
C GLU A 222 0.86 4.16 -12.31
N THR A 223 0.68 3.96 -11.00
CA THR A 223 0.09 2.74 -10.44
C THR A 223 -1.34 2.52 -10.94
N THR A 224 -2.16 3.57 -10.99
CA THR A 224 -3.53 3.48 -11.51
C THR A 224 -3.54 3.08 -12.98
N THR A 225 -2.66 3.68 -13.80
CA THR A 225 -2.50 3.32 -15.22
C THR A 225 -2.10 1.86 -15.38
N PHE A 226 -1.15 1.39 -14.58
CA PHE A 226 -0.74 -0.01 -14.60
C PHE A 226 -1.90 -0.95 -14.27
N ILE A 227 -2.67 -0.66 -13.22
CA ILE A 227 -3.79 -1.50 -12.77
C ILE A 227 -4.92 -1.50 -13.82
N LEU A 228 -5.24 -0.36 -14.42
CA LEU A 228 -6.22 -0.24 -15.49
C LEU A 228 -5.93 -1.20 -16.65
N ASP A 229 -4.67 -1.26 -17.07
CA ASP A 229 -4.22 -2.12 -18.16
C ASP A 229 -4.12 -3.59 -17.72
N HIS A 230 -3.52 -3.85 -16.57
CA HIS A 230 -3.31 -5.20 -16.02
C HIS A 230 -4.63 -5.93 -15.76
N GLU A 231 -5.63 -5.25 -15.21
CA GLU A 231 -6.96 -5.79 -14.95
C GLU A 231 -7.90 -5.65 -16.17
N LYS A 232 -7.43 -5.06 -17.29
CA LYS A 232 -8.16 -4.90 -18.57
C LYS A 232 -9.50 -4.20 -18.39
N HIS A 233 -9.51 -3.09 -17.65
CA HIS A 233 -10.72 -2.33 -17.42
C HIS A 233 -11.29 -1.71 -18.70
N THR A 234 -12.59 -1.91 -18.90
CA THR A 234 -13.37 -1.30 -19.98
C THR A 234 -14.64 -0.69 -19.44
N ALA A 235 -15.07 0.42 -20.02
CA ALA A 235 -16.29 1.12 -19.63
C ALA A 235 -17.13 1.48 -20.86
N SER A 236 -18.37 1.87 -20.61
CA SER A 236 -19.25 2.43 -21.60
C SER A 236 -20.03 3.63 -21.01
N GLY A 237 -20.47 4.54 -21.87
CA GLY A 237 -21.24 5.72 -21.47
C GLY A 237 -22.24 6.14 -22.55
N VAL A 238 -23.23 6.92 -22.17
CA VAL A 238 -24.28 7.38 -23.09
C VAL A 238 -23.73 8.51 -23.98
N GLY A 239 -23.65 8.24 -25.29
CA GLY A 239 -23.09 9.20 -26.25
C GLY A 239 -21.62 9.56 -26.01
N THR A 240 -20.89 8.74 -25.27
CA THR A 240 -19.47 8.94 -24.94
C THR A 240 -18.61 8.03 -25.79
N VAL A 241 -17.56 8.57 -26.39
CA VAL A 241 -16.50 7.78 -27.02
C VAL A 241 -15.52 7.34 -25.91
N VAL A 242 -15.38 6.04 -25.71
CA VAL A 242 -14.48 5.49 -24.69
C VAL A 242 -13.26 4.85 -25.34
N HIS A 243 -12.08 5.27 -24.90
CA HIS A 243 -10.79 4.70 -25.31
C HIS A 243 -10.17 3.90 -24.15
N PRO A 244 -10.25 2.56 -24.18
CA PRO A 244 -9.72 1.72 -23.10
C PRO A 244 -8.19 1.93 -22.91
N PRO A 245 -7.65 1.63 -21.69
CA PRO A 245 -8.38 1.15 -20.52
C PRO A 245 -9.07 2.28 -19.74
N VAL A 246 -10.30 2.02 -19.29
CA VAL A 246 -11.11 2.94 -18.47
C VAL A 246 -11.85 2.15 -17.39
N PHE A 247 -11.72 2.57 -16.13
CA PHE A 247 -12.52 2.07 -15.02
C PHE A 247 -13.72 2.98 -14.78
N LEU A 248 -14.88 2.39 -14.55
CA LEU A 248 -16.10 3.09 -14.15
C LEU A 248 -16.65 2.47 -12.88
N GLY A 249 -16.61 3.21 -11.79
CA GLY A 249 -17.05 2.80 -10.47
C GLY A 249 -18.58 2.71 -10.34
N PRO A 250 -19.08 2.07 -9.28
CA PRO A 250 -20.53 1.95 -9.02
C PRO A 250 -21.21 3.33 -8.97
N GLY A 251 -22.31 3.49 -9.73
CA GLY A 251 -23.06 4.73 -9.79
C GLY A 251 -22.35 5.90 -10.50
N ALA A 252 -21.17 5.69 -11.06
CA ALA A 252 -20.52 6.69 -11.87
C ALA A 252 -21.19 6.81 -13.26
N ILE A 253 -21.13 8.01 -13.86
CA ILE A 253 -21.83 8.34 -15.10
C ILE A 253 -20.87 8.96 -16.11
N LEU A 254 -20.87 8.41 -17.33
CA LEU A 254 -20.25 9.01 -18.52
C LEU A 254 -21.37 9.40 -19.51
N GLU A 255 -21.42 10.68 -19.89
CA GLU A 255 -22.43 11.19 -20.79
C GLU A 255 -21.83 12.23 -21.76
N GLY A 256 -21.79 11.89 -23.03
CA GLY A 256 -21.19 12.73 -24.07
C GLY A 256 -19.66 12.85 -23.95
N GLY A 257 -19.02 13.38 -24.99
CA GLY A 257 -17.57 13.65 -25.02
C GLY A 257 -16.70 12.41 -25.25
N GLU A 258 -15.45 12.45 -24.79
CA GLU A 258 -14.45 11.40 -24.95
C GLU A 258 -13.76 11.10 -23.62
N VAL A 259 -13.64 9.81 -23.26
CA VAL A 259 -12.99 9.38 -22.02
C VAL A 259 -11.99 8.27 -22.29
N GLY A 260 -10.78 8.45 -21.83
CA GLY A 260 -9.66 7.52 -22.01
C GLY A 260 -8.59 8.05 -22.99
N PRO A 261 -7.48 7.32 -23.18
CA PRO A 261 -7.13 6.13 -22.38
C PRO A 261 -6.70 6.48 -20.96
N ASN A 262 -6.51 5.43 -20.15
CA ASN A 262 -5.96 5.51 -18.79
C ASN A 262 -6.77 6.42 -17.85
N VAL A 263 -8.07 6.20 -17.77
CA VAL A 263 -8.95 6.98 -16.88
C VAL A 263 -9.62 6.08 -15.85
N SER A 264 -9.51 6.47 -14.58
CA SER A 264 -10.28 5.87 -13.49
C SER A 264 -11.36 6.85 -13.05
N VAL A 265 -12.64 6.47 -13.19
CA VAL A 265 -13.79 7.25 -12.71
C VAL A 265 -14.39 6.49 -11.55
N GLU A 266 -14.16 7.01 -10.33
CA GLU A 266 -14.54 6.34 -9.09
C GLU A 266 -16.04 6.47 -8.78
N ALA A 267 -16.49 5.78 -7.74
CA ALA A 267 -17.90 5.64 -7.39
C ALA A 267 -18.65 6.97 -7.33
N GLY A 268 -19.83 7.04 -7.94
CA GLY A 268 -20.70 8.21 -7.93
C GLY A 268 -20.21 9.44 -8.69
N ALA A 269 -19.02 9.39 -9.28
CA ALA A 269 -18.50 10.50 -10.06
C ALA A 269 -19.25 10.67 -11.39
N THR A 270 -19.30 11.88 -11.91
CA THR A 270 -20.02 12.22 -13.15
C THR A 270 -19.10 12.96 -14.10
N VAL A 271 -19.03 12.48 -15.34
CA VAL A 271 -18.30 13.12 -16.45
C VAL A 271 -19.27 13.38 -17.57
N LYS A 272 -19.52 14.67 -17.89
CA LYS A 272 -20.47 15.09 -18.93
C LYS A 272 -19.83 16.01 -19.96
N ASN A 273 -20.08 15.73 -21.24
CA ASN A 273 -19.64 16.55 -22.37
C ASN A 273 -18.18 16.98 -22.27
N SER A 274 -17.31 16.08 -21.85
CA SER A 274 -15.92 16.39 -21.50
C SER A 274 -14.95 15.46 -22.21
N LYS A 275 -13.70 15.94 -22.36
CA LYS A 275 -12.60 15.13 -22.89
C LYS A 275 -11.58 14.88 -21.79
N ILE A 276 -11.38 13.61 -21.40
CA ILE A 276 -10.51 13.23 -20.29
C ILE A 276 -9.58 12.09 -20.67
N SER A 277 -8.28 12.22 -20.35
CA SER A 277 -7.28 11.17 -20.55
C SER A 277 -6.25 11.15 -19.42
N ASN A 278 -5.62 10.00 -19.17
CA ASN A 278 -4.55 9.80 -18.17
C ASN A 278 -4.90 10.42 -16.80
N SER A 279 -6.11 10.20 -16.30
CA SER A 279 -6.64 10.94 -15.16
C SER A 279 -7.39 10.07 -14.18
N ILE A 280 -7.42 10.50 -12.90
CA ILE A 280 -8.21 9.90 -11.84
C ILE A 280 -9.29 10.89 -11.41
N VAL A 281 -10.54 10.46 -11.45
CA VAL A 281 -11.71 11.21 -11.01
C VAL A 281 -12.24 10.52 -9.76
N PHE A 282 -11.96 11.09 -8.58
CA PHE A 282 -12.33 10.50 -7.30
C PHE A 282 -13.83 10.57 -7.04
N GLU A 283 -14.26 9.89 -5.96
CA GLU A 283 -15.67 9.66 -5.66
C GLU A 283 -16.50 10.94 -5.63
N ASN A 284 -17.68 10.87 -6.22
CA ASN A 284 -18.67 11.95 -6.30
C ASN A 284 -18.16 13.24 -6.96
N ALA A 285 -17.00 13.23 -7.60
CA ALA A 285 -16.53 14.39 -8.35
C ALA A 285 -17.41 14.63 -9.60
N LYS A 286 -17.56 15.88 -9.99
CA LYS A 286 -18.37 16.29 -11.13
C LYS A 286 -17.53 17.05 -12.13
N ILE A 287 -17.48 16.55 -13.36
CA ILE A 287 -16.77 17.20 -14.46
C ILE A 287 -17.77 17.48 -15.59
N GLN A 288 -17.81 18.71 -16.06
CA GLN A 288 -18.73 19.12 -17.12
C GLN A 288 -18.06 20.11 -18.08
N ASN A 289 -18.30 19.90 -19.38
CA ASN A 289 -17.84 20.79 -20.47
C ASN A 289 -16.36 21.15 -20.36
N SER A 290 -15.50 20.15 -20.06
CA SER A 290 -14.10 20.38 -19.72
C SER A 290 -13.15 19.46 -20.49
N THR A 291 -11.90 19.89 -20.67
CA THR A 291 -10.82 19.06 -21.21
C THR A 291 -9.74 18.89 -20.16
N LEU A 292 -9.46 17.65 -19.76
CA LEU A 292 -8.50 17.32 -18.72
C LEU A 292 -7.54 16.23 -19.21
N SER A 293 -6.26 16.40 -18.91
CA SER A 293 -5.24 15.38 -19.13
C SER A 293 -4.27 15.37 -17.95
N ASN A 294 -3.76 14.18 -17.60
CA ASN A 294 -2.80 13.98 -16.51
C ASN A 294 -3.25 14.63 -15.20
N SER A 295 -4.53 14.47 -14.87
CA SER A 295 -5.19 15.18 -13.78
C SER A 295 -5.75 14.26 -12.72
N LEU A 296 -5.70 14.69 -11.46
CA LEU A 296 -6.39 14.05 -10.34
C LEU A 296 -7.49 15.02 -9.83
N VAL A 297 -8.75 14.65 -10.04
CA VAL A 297 -9.90 15.44 -9.57
C VAL A 297 -10.36 14.86 -8.22
N GLY A 298 -10.24 15.67 -7.18
CA GLY A 298 -10.47 15.25 -5.80
C GLY A 298 -11.93 14.87 -5.52
N LYS A 299 -12.13 14.10 -4.45
CA LYS A 299 -13.45 13.67 -3.95
C LYS A 299 -14.38 14.88 -3.75
N ASN A 300 -15.61 14.77 -4.23
CA ASN A 300 -16.65 15.80 -4.22
C ASN A 300 -16.28 17.11 -4.95
N ALA A 301 -15.17 17.16 -5.68
CA ALA A 301 -14.78 18.35 -6.43
C ALA A 301 -15.68 18.57 -7.66
N THR A 302 -15.82 19.81 -8.07
CA THR A 302 -16.54 20.18 -9.31
C THR A 302 -15.59 20.94 -10.24
N VAL A 303 -15.51 20.47 -11.48
CA VAL A 303 -14.78 21.12 -12.59
C VAL A 303 -15.75 21.44 -13.71
N GLN A 304 -15.85 22.68 -14.08
CA GLN A 304 -16.77 23.13 -15.12
C GLN A 304 -16.11 24.12 -16.07
N SER A 305 -16.29 23.89 -17.38
CA SER A 305 -15.83 24.77 -18.45
C SER A 305 -14.33 25.08 -18.39
N PHE A 306 -13.53 24.04 -18.06
CA PHE A 306 -12.08 24.11 -18.00
C PHE A 306 -11.48 23.55 -19.30
N THR A 307 -10.54 24.29 -19.93
CA THR A 307 -9.85 23.90 -21.17
C THR A 307 -8.35 23.96 -21.05
#